data_2329ce07444e47f44cc02169e7b94cb0
#
_entry.id   2329ce07444e47f44cc02169e7b94cb0
#
_cell.length_a   1.000
_cell.length_b   1.000
_cell.length_c   1.000
_cell.angle_alpha   90.00
_cell.angle_beta   90.00
_cell.angle_gamma   90.00
#
_symmetry.space_group_name_H-M   'P 1'
#
loop_
_entity.id
_entity.type
_entity.pdbx_description
1 polymer ?
#
loop_
_entity_poly.entity_id
_entity_poly.type
_entity_poly.pdbx_seq_one_letter_code
_entity_poly.pdbx_strand_id
1 'polypeptide(L)'
;MSEELLFLKKTDCRFVFGGNMKQEEKSQLSKGKIIDAAMKLFLEKGYENTTMQDIVQASGMSKGAIYHHFKSKQEIVAYLSNYEKEFFTKRLKELVTQAGMTAQQKISRMIAYLFSNDTLSTLTKEKWAEKVPFALLDTLRNSLNVLSGYLEEILRQGIANKEFDCKYPKELAGVLVLLVDIWLDPAIAESDYQEMCKKVDFIALLAAKFDTPIFNEELTVRVKEGLRRYYE
;
A
#
# COMPACT_ATOMS: atom_id res chain seq x y z
N MET A 1 -6.73 -5.33 -13.36
CA MET A 1 -6.57 -6.57 -12.58
C MET A 1 -5.07 -6.79 -12.49
N SER A 2 -4.45 -6.36 -11.37
CA SER A 2 -2.99 -6.25 -11.23
C SER A 2 -2.33 -7.62 -11.20
N GLU A 3 -1.05 -7.67 -11.61
CA GLU A 3 -0.23 -8.89 -11.49
C GLU A 3 -0.18 -9.43 -10.05
N GLU A 4 -0.47 -8.63 -9.04
CA GLU A 4 -0.48 -9.00 -7.62
C GLU A 4 -1.77 -9.70 -7.19
N LEU A 5 -2.94 -9.27 -7.66
CA LEU A 5 -4.17 -10.07 -7.60
C LEU A 5 -4.04 -11.32 -8.51
N LEU A 6 -3.28 -11.19 -9.61
CA LEU A 6 -2.88 -12.32 -10.45
C LEU A 6 -1.86 -13.22 -9.75
N PHE A 7 -1.03 -12.71 -8.83
CA PHE A 7 -0.10 -13.53 -8.06
C PHE A 7 -0.84 -14.33 -6.97
N LEU A 8 -1.85 -13.78 -6.33
CA LEU A 8 -2.79 -14.54 -5.51
C LEU A 8 -3.63 -15.53 -6.37
N LYS A 9 -3.91 -15.19 -7.65
CA LYS A 9 -4.56 -16.09 -8.63
C LYS A 9 -3.57 -17.00 -9.39
N LYS A 10 -2.31 -16.62 -9.57
CA LYS A 10 -1.26 -17.43 -10.24
C LYS A 10 -0.63 -18.50 -9.35
N THR A 11 -1.03 -18.62 -8.10
CA THR A 11 -0.88 -19.88 -7.38
C THR A 11 -1.94 -20.91 -7.81
N ASP A 12 -2.33 -20.89 -9.07
CA ASP A 12 -2.93 -22.07 -9.73
C ASP A 12 -1.81 -23.10 -9.96
N CYS A 13 -1.31 -23.65 -8.82
CA CYS A 13 -0.30 -24.71 -8.75
C CYS A 13 -0.79 -26.04 -9.35
N ARG A 14 -1.83 -26.03 -10.21
CA ARG A 14 -2.30 -27.25 -10.89
C ARG A 14 -1.40 -27.71 -12.01
N PHE A 15 -0.42 -26.91 -12.46
CA PHE A 15 0.26 -27.22 -13.72
C PHE A 15 1.76 -27.49 -13.64
N VAL A 16 2.40 -27.42 -12.47
CA VAL A 16 3.88 -27.57 -12.43
C VAL A 16 4.42 -28.72 -11.56
N PHE A 17 3.68 -29.23 -10.58
CA PHE A 17 4.18 -30.33 -9.74
C PHE A 17 3.11 -31.37 -9.44
N GLY A 18 3.23 -32.53 -10.05
CA GLY A 18 2.58 -33.78 -9.63
C GLY A 18 3.15 -34.33 -8.31
N GLY A 19 3.32 -33.45 -7.30
CA GLY A 19 3.82 -33.78 -5.98
C GLY A 19 2.89 -33.27 -4.89
N ASN A 20 2.84 -33.95 -3.75
CA ASN A 20 2.10 -33.52 -2.56
C ASN A 20 2.49 -32.09 -2.17
N MET A 21 1.57 -31.12 -2.34
CA MET A 21 1.76 -29.76 -1.82
C MET A 21 2.09 -29.82 -0.33
N LYS A 22 3.13 -29.10 0.09
CA LYS A 22 3.48 -28.99 1.52
C LYS A 22 2.30 -28.44 2.30
N GLN A 23 2.15 -28.83 3.54
CA GLN A 23 1.05 -28.38 4.43
C GLN A 23 0.93 -26.86 4.50
N GLU A 24 2.07 -26.16 4.45
CA GLU A 24 2.13 -24.68 4.42
C GLU A 24 1.51 -24.07 3.16
N GLU A 25 1.78 -24.63 1.99
CA GLU A 25 1.21 -24.15 0.72
C GLU A 25 -0.32 -24.31 0.69
N LYS A 26 -0.83 -25.43 1.19
CA LYS A 26 -2.28 -25.66 1.35
C LYS A 26 -2.92 -24.66 2.31
N SER A 27 -2.23 -24.34 3.42
CA SER A 27 -2.66 -23.36 4.41
C SER A 27 -2.72 -21.96 3.82
N GLN A 28 -1.70 -21.55 3.04
CA GLN A 28 -1.69 -20.22 2.39
C GLN A 28 -2.77 -20.09 1.32
N LEU A 29 -3.00 -21.11 0.50
CA LEU A 29 -4.10 -21.13 -0.47
C LEU A 29 -5.47 -21.02 0.21
N SER A 30 -5.65 -21.68 1.35
CA SER A 30 -6.88 -21.59 2.12
C SER A 30 -7.10 -20.19 2.70
N LYS A 31 -6.06 -19.58 3.26
CA LYS A 31 -6.11 -18.20 3.74
C LYS A 31 -6.44 -17.22 2.59
N GLY A 32 -5.81 -17.36 1.42
CA GLY A 32 -6.10 -16.53 0.26
C GLY A 32 -7.57 -16.56 -0.13
N LYS A 33 -8.20 -17.73 -0.23
CA LYS A 33 -9.64 -17.88 -0.53
C LYS A 33 -10.54 -17.19 0.50
N ILE A 34 -10.18 -17.28 1.78
CA ILE A 34 -10.97 -16.64 2.86
C ILE A 34 -10.85 -15.12 2.75
N ILE A 35 -9.64 -14.62 2.50
CA ILE A 35 -9.36 -13.19 2.35
C ILE A 35 -10.11 -12.62 1.14
N ASP A 36 -10.04 -13.27 -0.04
CA ASP A 36 -10.73 -12.84 -1.24
C ASP A 36 -12.25 -12.74 -1.03
N ALA A 37 -12.84 -13.75 -0.37
CA ALA A 37 -14.26 -13.75 -0.06
C ALA A 37 -14.63 -12.64 0.95
N ALA A 38 -13.83 -12.45 1.98
CA ALA A 38 -14.05 -11.41 2.98
C ALA A 38 -13.92 -10.01 2.39
N MET A 39 -12.86 -9.75 1.60
CA MET A 39 -12.63 -8.48 0.93
C MET A 39 -13.79 -8.12 0.01
N LYS A 40 -14.24 -9.06 -0.82
CA LYS A 40 -15.40 -8.85 -1.68
C LYS A 40 -16.64 -8.42 -0.89
N LEU A 41 -16.95 -9.11 0.20
CA LEU A 41 -18.10 -8.78 1.05
C LEU A 41 -17.92 -7.44 1.78
N PHE A 42 -16.71 -7.13 2.25
CA PHE A 42 -16.44 -5.84 2.90
C PHE A 42 -16.63 -4.67 1.94
N LEU A 43 -16.22 -4.83 0.68
CA LEU A 43 -16.42 -3.82 -0.35
C LEU A 43 -17.90 -3.67 -0.76
N GLU A 44 -18.62 -4.80 -0.93
CA GLU A 44 -20.02 -4.80 -1.39
C GLU A 44 -20.99 -4.26 -0.33
N LYS A 45 -20.88 -4.70 0.91
CA LYS A 45 -21.88 -4.39 1.96
C LYS A 45 -21.30 -3.75 3.24
N GLY A 46 -20.00 -3.50 3.26
CA GLY A 46 -19.30 -2.91 4.39
C GLY A 46 -18.86 -3.95 5.44
N TYR A 47 -17.86 -3.56 6.23
CA TYR A 47 -17.29 -4.41 7.28
C TYR A 47 -18.32 -4.76 8.37
N GLU A 48 -19.09 -3.79 8.85
CA GLU A 48 -20.04 -3.98 9.94
C GLU A 48 -21.16 -4.97 9.56
N ASN A 49 -21.67 -4.87 8.32
CA ASN A 49 -22.75 -5.71 7.82
C ASN A 49 -22.31 -7.10 7.34
N THR A 50 -21.00 -7.40 7.36
CA THR A 50 -20.47 -8.70 6.98
C THR A 50 -20.30 -9.58 8.22
N THR A 51 -20.80 -10.80 8.16
CA THR A 51 -20.64 -11.80 9.22
C THR A 51 -19.64 -12.88 8.84
N MET A 52 -19.05 -13.58 9.81
CA MET A 52 -18.23 -14.77 9.54
C MET A 52 -19.01 -15.86 8.78
N GLN A 53 -20.32 -15.93 8.97
CA GLN A 53 -21.18 -16.87 8.24
C GLN A 53 -21.29 -16.52 6.75
N ASP A 54 -21.37 -15.23 6.42
CA ASP A 54 -21.34 -14.77 5.02
C ASP A 54 -20.02 -15.16 4.36
N ILE A 55 -18.90 -15.00 5.07
CA ILE A 55 -17.58 -15.37 4.56
C ILE A 55 -17.47 -16.89 4.33
N VAL A 56 -18.04 -17.70 5.25
CA VAL A 56 -18.15 -19.16 5.06
C VAL A 56 -18.89 -19.47 3.77
N GLN A 57 -20.03 -18.86 3.54
CA GLN A 57 -20.84 -19.09 2.35
C GLN A 57 -20.13 -18.63 1.07
N ALA A 58 -19.55 -17.44 1.07
CA ALA A 58 -18.89 -16.86 -0.10
C ALA A 58 -17.59 -17.58 -0.48
N SER A 59 -16.82 -18.07 0.49
CA SER A 59 -15.55 -18.78 0.24
C SER A 59 -15.73 -20.20 -0.26
N GLY A 60 -16.93 -20.81 -0.09
CA GLY A 60 -17.20 -22.22 -0.39
C GLY A 60 -16.45 -23.20 0.52
N MET A 61 -15.89 -22.74 1.64
CA MET A 61 -15.14 -23.55 2.58
C MET A 61 -16.01 -23.98 3.77
N SER A 62 -15.63 -25.08 4.42
CA SER A 62 -16.33 -25.50 5.63
C SER A 62 -16.10 -24.50 6.79
N LYS A 63 -17.11 -24.35 7.67
CA LYS A 63 -17.02 -23.50 8.86
C LYS A 63 -15.78 -23.84 9.69
N GLY A 64 -15.51 -25.12 9.92
CA GLY A 64 -14.33 -25.57 10.67
C GLY A 64 -13.01 -25.14 10.04
N ALA A 65 -12.88 -25.22 8.72
CA ALA A 65 -11.68 -24.78 8.01
C ALA A 65 -11.45 -23.28 8.15
N ILE A 66 -12.50 -22.46 8.06
CA ILE A 66 -12.36 -21.01 8.22
C ILE A 66 -11.98 -20.64 9.64
N TYR A 67 -12.69 -21.18 10.66
CA TYR A 67 -12.40 -20.89 12.06
C TYR A 67 -11.07 -21.47 12.55
N HIS A 68 -10.48 -22.41 11.81
CA HIS A 68 -9.11 -22.85 12.03
C HIS A 68 -8.12 -21.75 11.67
N HIS A 69 -8.35 -21.00 10.58
CA HIS A 69 -7.46 -19.93 10.12
C HIS A 69 -7.74 -18.57 10.77
N PHE A 70 -9.01 -18.20 10.91
CA PHE A 70 -9.43 -16.88 11.41
C PHE A 70 -10.61 -17.02 12.36
N LYS A 71 -10.47 -16.50 13.58
CA LYS A 71 -11.52 -16.56 14.62
C LYS A 71 -12.56 -15.43 14.47
N SER A 72 -12.18 -14.34 13.78
CA SER A 72 -13.02 -13.15 13.65
C SER A 72 -12.71 -12.39 12.36
N LYS A 73 -13.61 -11.47 11.98
CA LYS A 73 -13.40 -10.51 10.88
C LYS A 73 -12.17 -9.64 11.11
N GLN A 74 -11.94 -9.25 12.37
CA GLN A 74 -10.79 -8.46 12.78
C GLN A 74 -9.48 -9.18 12.48
N GLU A 75 -9.39 -10.48 12.72
CA GLU A 75 -8.20 -11.28 12.41
C GLU A 75 -7.93 -11.34 10.90
N ILE A 76 -8.98 -11.40 10.07
CA ILE A 76 -8.83 -11.36 8.61
C ILE A 76 -8.24 -10.03 8.16
N VAL A 77 -8.81 -8.91 8.65
CA VAL A 77 -8.30 -7.56 8.33
C VAL A 77 -6.87 -7.37 8.82
N ALA A 78 -6.59 -7.77 10.06
CA ALA A 78 -5.25 -7.66 10.63
C ALA A 78 -4.21 -8.50 9.84
N TYR A 79 -4.58 -9.70 9.40
CA TYR A 79 -3.72 -10.54 8.57
C TYR A 79 -3.42 -9.88 7.22
N LEU A 80 -4.45 -9.34 6.55
CA LEU A 80 -4.28 -8.64 5.28
C LEU A 80 -3.37 -7.41 5.44
N SER A 81 -3.64 -6.56 6.43
CA SER A 81 -2.81 -5.39 6.72
C SER A 81 -1.35 -5.76 7.00
N ASN A 82 -1.11 -6.82 7.75
CA ASN A 82 0.26 -7.27 8.03
C ASN A 82 0.96 -7.84 6.80
N TYR A 83 0.26 -8.61 5.98
CA TYR A 83 0.80 -9.17 4.73
C TYR A 83 1.25 -8.07 3.77
N GLU A 84 0.40 -7.07 3.53
CA GLU A 84 0.72 -5.91 2.69
C GLU A 84 1.92 -5.13 3.27
N LYS A 85 1.94 -4.90 4.60
CA LYS A 85 3.06 -4.24 5.28
C LYS A 85 4.38 -4.99 5.12
N GLU A 86 4.38 -6.31 5.31
CA GLU A 86 5.58 -7.14 5.17
C GLU A 86 6.12 -7.11 3.74
N PHE A 87 5.23 -7.25 2.75
CA PHE A 87 5.59 -7.21 1.34
C PHE A 87 6.18 -5.86 0.93
N PHE A 88 5.52 -4.77 1.33
CA PHE A 88 5.98 -3.41 1.07
C PHE A 88 7.31 -3.11 1.79
N THR A 89 7.41 -3.50 3.05
CA THR A 89 8.62 -3.35 3.86
C THR A 89 9.82 -4.06 3.24
N LYS A 90 9.62 -5.26 2.71
CA LYS A 90 10.69 -6.01 2.02
C LYS A 90 11.20 -5.24 0.80
N ARG A 91 10.29 -4.73 -0.03
CA ARG A 91 10.66 -3.94 -1.21
C ARG A 91 11.37 -2.64 -0.86
N LEU A 92 10.94 -1.95 0.21
CA LEU A 92 11.60 -0.74 0.69
C LEU A 92 13.01 -1.05 1.20
N LYS A 93 13.21 -2.14 1.94
CA LYS A 93 14.55 -2.58 2.38
C LYS A 93 15.48 -2.83 1.19
N GLU A 94 14.99 -3.54 0.18
CA GLU A 94 15.74 -3.80 -1.06
C GLU A 94 16.10 -2.48 -1.77
N LEU A 95 15.15 -1.55 -1.87
CA LEU A 95 15.35 -0.24 -2.50
C LEU A 95 16.38 0.61 -1.77
N VAL A 96 16.30 0.69 -0.44
CA VAL A 96 17.24 1.47 0.38
C VAL A 96 18.67 0.95 0.21
N THR A 97 18.86 -0.37 0.17
CA THR A 97 20.18 -1.00 0.06
C THR A 97 20.67 -1.13 -1.39
N GLN A 98 19.85 -0.82 -2.39
CA GLN A 98 20.21 -0.97 -3.80
C GLN A 98 21.37 -0.03 -4.17
N ALA A 99 22.48 -0.63 -4.62
CA ALA A 99 23.64 0.11 -5.13
C ALA A 99 23.39 0.73 -6.52
N GLY A 100 24.12 1.78 -6.86
CA GLY A 100 24.09 2.39 -8.19
C GLY A 100 22.88 3.30 -8.45
N MET A 101 22.05 3.55 -7.45
CA MET A 101 20.93 4.49 -7.53
C MET A 101 21.19 5.72 -6.67
N THR A 102 20.85 6.90 -7.20
CA THR A 102 20.82 8.14 -6.44
C THR A 102 19.64 8.11 -5.43
N ALA A 103 19.71 8.93 -4.38
CA ALA A 103 18.62 9.06 -3.42
C ALA A 103 17.34 9.55 -4.11
N GLN A 104 17.47 10.50 -5.05
CA GLN A 104 16.35 10.97 -5.86
C GLN A 104 15.68 9.82 -6.65
N GLN A 105 16.46 8.94 -7.28
CA GLN A 105 15.92 7.79 -8.00
C GLN A 105 15.22 6.79 -7.08
N LYS A 106 15.76 6.58 -5.87
CA LYS A 106 15.12 5.72 -4.87
C LYS A 106 13.77 6.29 -4.42
N ILE A 107 13.72 7.59 -4.14
CA ILE A 107 12.46 8.27 -3.75
C ILE A 107 11.45 8.22 -4.89
N SER A 108 11.89 8.48 -6.12
CA SER A 108 11.02 8.38 -7.31
C SER A 108 10.42 6.98 -7.46
N ARG A 109 11.20 5.92 -7.22
CA ARG A 109 10.69 4.53 -7.23
C ARG A 109 9.74 4.25 -6.08
N MET A 110 10.04 4.72 -4.87
CA MET A 110 9.16 4.57 -3.70
C MET A 110 7.79 5.20 -3.96
N ILE A 111 7.77 6.44 -4.47
CA ILE A 111 6.53 7.16 -4.81
C ILE A 111 5.80 6.48 -5.99
N ALA A 112 6.51 6.13 -7.07
CA ALA A 112 5.91 5.44 -8.20
C ALA A 112 5.25 4.13 -7.80
N TYR A 113 5.80 3.43 -6.83
CA TYR A 113 5.21 2.20 -6.30
C TYR A 113 3.86 2.45 -5.60
N LEU A 114 3.74 3.54 -4.81
CA LEU A 114 2.48 3.91 -4.17
C LEU A 114 1.37 4.19 -5.18
N PHE A 115 1.71 4.84 -6.31
CA PHE A 115 0.73 5.20 -7.34
C PHE A 115 0.54 4.16 -8.46
N SER A 116 1.29 3.07 -8.47
CA SER A 116 1.16 2.00 -9.48
C SER A 116 0.31 0.82 -9.03
N ASN A 117 -0.13 0.80 -7.77
CA ASN A 117 -0.86 -0.34 -7.20
C ASN A 117 -2.36 -0.23 -7.50
N ASP A 118 -2.85 -1.06 -8.44
CA ASP A 118 -4.27 -1.12 -8.81
C ASP A 118 -5.16 -1.56 -7.64
N THR A 119 -4.63 -2.34 -6.69
CA THR A 119 -5.37 -2.75 -5.48
C THR A 119 -5.65 -1.52 -4.61
N LEU A 120 -4.65 -0.66 -4.41
CA LEU A 120 -4.82 0.58 -3.65
C LEU A 120 -5.86 1.49 -4.32
N SER A 121 -5.77 1.65 -5.65
CA SER A 121 -6.74 2.41 -6.43
C SER A 121 -8.17 1.86 -6.26
N THR A 122 -8.35 0.55 -6.33
CA THR A 122 -9.66 -0.08 -6.12
C THR A 122 -10.18 0.14 -4.70
N LEU A 123 -9.33 -0.03 -3.69
CA LEU A 123 -9.71 0.18 -2.28
C LEU A 123 -10.12 1.64 -2.02
N THR A 124 -9.41 2.59 -2.60
CA THR A 124 -9.74 4.01 -2.51
C THR A 124 -11.08 4.32 -3.17
N LYS A 125 -11.32 3.89 -4.42
CA LYS A 125 -12.60 4.06 -5.13
C LYS A 125 -13.78 3.47 -4.35
N GLU A 126 -13.56 2.37 -3.66
CA GLU A 126 -14.58 1.68 -2.85
C GLU A 126 -14.72 2.24 -1.42
N LYS A 127 -14.03 3.34 -1.12
CA LYS A 127 -14.07 4.00 0.20
C LYS A 127 -13.76 3.03 1.34
N TRP A 128 -12.68 2.25 1.17
CA TRP A 128 -12.24 1.24 2.13
C TRP A 128 -12.09 1.79 3.56
N ALA A 129 -11.50 2.97 3.69
CA ALA A 129 -11.28 3.61 5.00
C ALA A 129 -12.60 3.89 5.77
N GLU A 130 -13.69 4.16 5.05
CA GLU A 130 -15.02 4.32 5.64
C GLU A 130 -15.67 2.98 6.00
N LYS A 131 -15.41 1.94 5.21
CA LYS A 131 -16.02 0.60 5.36
C LYS A 131 -15.31 -0.29 6.37
N VAL A 132 -14.03 0.00 6.69
CA VAL A 132 -13.20 -0.73 7.65
C VAL A 132 -12.63 0.24 8.69
N PRO A 133 -13.25 0.37 9.87
CA PRO A 133 -12.98 1.45 10.82
C PRO A 133 -11.53 1.60 11.28
N PHE A 134 -10.75 0.52 11.24
CA PHE A 134 -9.35 0.53 11.71
C PHE A 134 -8.33 0.78 10.60
N ALA A 135 -8.75 0.72 9.32
CA ALA A 135 -7.84 0.81 8.18
C ALA A 135 -7.07 2.13 8.15
N LEU A 136 -7.76 3.25 8.35
CA LEU A 136 -7.13 4.58 8.36
C LEU A 136 -6.09 4.72 9.47
N LEU A 137 -6.43 4.30 10.70
CA LEU A 137 -5.50 4.38 11.83
C LEU A 137 -4.26 3.51 11.60
N ASP A 138 -4.44 2.31 11.05
CA ASP A 138 -3.33 1.42 10.73
C ASP A 138 -2.46 1.97 9.61
N THR A 139 -3.07 2.60 8.59
CA THR A 139 -2.34 3.31 7.54
C THR A 139 -1.50 4.45 8.13
N LEU A 140 -2.10 5.34 8.92
CA LEU A 140 -1.40 6.43 9.59
C LEU A 140 -0.22 5.95 10.44
N ARG A 141 -0.40 4.90 11.22
CA ARG A 141 0.66 4.32 12.03
C ARG A 141 1.79 3.74 11.18
N ASN A 142 1.44 3.06 10.09
CA ASN A 142 2.42 2.50 9.16
C ASN A 142 3.22 3.62 8.48
N SER A 143 2.56 4.68 8.03
CA SER A 143 3.19 5.82 7.40
C SER A 143 4.18 6.49 8.33
N LEU A 144 3.77 6.78 9.57
CA LEU A 144 4.62 7.46 10.55
C LEU A 144 5.74 6.59 11.13
N ASN A 145 5.51 5.29 11.33
CA ASN A 145 6.47 4.43 12.04
C ASN A 145 7.33 3.57 11.12
N VAL A 146 6.91 3.36 9.87
CA VAL A 146 7.62 2.49 8.93
C VAL A 146 8.07 3.26 7.70
N LEU A 147 7.14 3.85 6.93
CA LEU A 147 7.48 4.51 5.66
C LEU A 147 8.40 5.71 5.86
N SER A 148 8.14 6.53 6.88
CA SER A 148 8.98 7.69 7.20
C SER A 148 10.42 7.29 7.53
N GLY A 149 10.63 6.14 8.20
CA GLY A 149 11.97 5.64 8.52
C GLY A 149 12.77 5.26 7.26
N TYR A 150 12.12 4.65 6.26
CA TYR A 150 12.78 4.35 4.98
C TYR A 150 13.08 5.61 4.17
N LEU A 151 12.15 6.57 4.14
CA LEU A 151 12.38 7.84 3.47
C LEU A 151 13.51 8.63 4.17
N GLU A 152 13.53 8.68 5.51
CA GLU A 152 14.63 9.28 6.27
C GLU A 152 15.98 8.69 5.89
N GLU A 153 16.07 7.34 5.83
CA GLU A 153 17.30 6.66 5.46
C GLU A 153 17.77 7.04 4.03
N ILE A 154 16.86 7.10 3.07
CA ILE A 154 17.18 7.54 1.70
C ILE A 154 17.61 9.01 1.68
N LEU A 155 16.93 9.89 2.42
CA LEU A 155 17.33 11.30 2.54
C LEU A 155 18.72 11.45 3.12
N ARG A 156 19.06 10.69 4.17
CA ARG A 156 20.41 10.70 4.77
C ARG A 156 21.48 10.22 3.78
N GLN A 157 21.19 9.21 2.95
CA GLN A 157 22.08 8.78 1.88
C GLN A 157 22.30 9.91 0.86
N GLY A 158 21.24 10.62 0.46
CA GLY A 158 21.34 11.76 -0.45
C GLY A 158 22.15 12.92 0.14
N ILE A 159 22.00 13.21 1.43
CA ILE A 159 22.82 14.21 2.14
C ILE A 159 24.30 13.80 2.13
N ALA A 160 24.60 12.55 2.49
CA ALA A 160 25.95 12.02 2.49
C ALA A 160 26.61 12.08 1.09
N ASN A 161 25.83 11.86 0.05
CA ASN A 161 26.26 11.92 -1.35
C ASN A 161 26.22 13.36 -1.94
N LYS A 162 25.84 14.36 -1.16
CA LYS A 162 25.68 15.77 -1.59
C LYS A 162 24.63 15.98 -2.68
N GLU A 163 23.60 15.14 -2.71
CA GLU A 163 22.42 15.30 -3.56
C GLU A 163 21.42 16.28 -2.93
N PHE A 164 21.39 16.35 -1.59
CA PHE A 164 20.50 17.17 -0.78
C PHE A 164 21.27 17.88 0.32
N ASP A 165 20.73 19.01 0.79
CA ASP A 165 21.25 19.75 1.96
C ASP A 165 20.12 20.00 2.97
N CYS A 166 19.56 18.91 3.50
CA CYS A 166 18.45 18.96 4.43
C CYS A 166 18.94 18.88 5.89
N LYS A 167 18.62 19.91 6.66
CA LYS A 167 18.98 19.99 8.11
C LYS A 167 18.12 19.05 8.96
N TYR A 168 16.89 18.73 8.55
CA TYR A 168 15.90 17.98 9.33
C TYR A 168 15.33 16.79 8.54
N PRO A 169 16.19 15.80 8.15
CA PRO A 169 15.74 14.70 7.28
C PRO A 169 14.66 13.82 7.90
N LYS A 170 14.68 13.62 9.22
CA LYS A 170 13.67 12.82 9.92
C LYS A 170 12.29 13.50 9.91
N GLU A 171 12.26 14.77 10.27
CA GLU A 171 11.04 15.57 10.34
C GLU A 171 10.45 15.75 8.93
N LEU A 172 11.30 16.02 7.93
CA LEU A 172 10.91 16.15 6.55
C LEU A 172 10.33 14.83 6.02
N ALA A 173 10.98 13.70 6.30
CA ALA A 173 10.48 12.38 5.91
C ALA A 173 9.07 12.11 6.48
N GLY A 174 8.85 12.41 7.77
CA GLY A 174 7.55 12.24 8.40
C GLY A 174 6.46 13.10 7.76
N VAL A 175 6.75 14.37 7.50
CA VAL A 175 5.82 15.29 6.86
C VAL A 175 5.52 14.87 5.41
N LEU A 176 6.56 14.57 4.61
CA LEU A 176 6.38 14.17 3.21
C LEU A 176 5.58 12.88 3.06
N VAL A 177 5.82 11.89 3.92
CA VAL A 177 5.05 10.64 3.89
C VAL A 177 3.57 10.91 4.19
N LEU A 178 3.25 11.73 5.19
CA LEU A 178 1.86 12.10 5.48
C LEU A 178 1.21 12.86 4.32
N LEU A 179 1.95 13.79 3.70
CA LEU A 179 1.43 14.55 2.57
C LEU A 179 1.17 13.65 1.34
N VAL A 180 2.04 12.68 1.08
CA VAL A 180 1.89 11.80 -0.09
C VAL A 180 0.87 10.69 0.15
N ASP A 181 0.87 10.07 1.33
CA ASP A 181 0.08 8.88 1.62
C ASP A 181 -1.33 9.21 2.15
N ILE A 182 -1.51 10.36 2.81
CA ILE A 182 -2.78 10.74 3.43
C ILE A 182 -3.42 11.93 2.73
N TRP A 183 -2.67 13.03 2.54
CA TRP A 183 -3.23 14.26 1.99
C TRP A 183 -3.51 14.20 0.49
N LEU A 184 -2.78 13.33 -0.25
CA LEU A 184 -3.03 13.01 -1.65
C LEU A 184 -3.94 11.77 -1.83
N ASP A 185 -4.49 11.19 -0.76
CA ASP A 185 -5.46 10.11 -0.90
C ASP A 185 -6.84 10.68 -1.27
N PRO A 186 -7.36 10.38 -2.47
CA PRO A 186 -8.67 10.87 -2.91
C PRO A 186 -9.85 10.40 -2.05
N ALA A 187 -9.71 9.26 -1.34
CA ALA A 187 -10.73 8.78 -0.41
C ALA A 187 -10.82 9.61 0.87
N ILE A 188 -9.74 10.30 1.23
CA ILE A 188 -9.67 11.09 2.47
C ILE A 188 -9.88 12.57 2.16
N ALA A 189 -9.32 13.06 1.08
CA ALA A 189 -9.19 14.49 0.80
C ALA A 189 -10.43 15.14 0.15
N GLU A 190 -11.41 14.38 -0.33
CA GLU A 190 -12.63 14.87 -1.00
C GLU A 190 -12.38 16.03 -1.99
N SER A 191 -11.26 15.96 -2.72
CA SER A 191 -10.82 17.02 -3.64
C SER A 191 -11.05 16.58 -5.09
N ASP A 192 -11.26 17.53 -5.99
CA ASP A 192 -11.24 17.25 -7.42
C ASP A 192 -9.80 17.02 -7.95
N TYR A 193 -9.69 16.55 -9.19
CA TYR A 193 -8.38 16.26 -9.79
C TYR A 193 -7.49 17.51 -9.91
N GLN A 194 -8.06 18.68 -10.19
CA GLN A 194 -7.28 19.92 -10.32
C GLN A 194 -6.71 20.36 -8.97
N GLU A 195 -7.50 20.24 -7.91
CA GLU A 195 -7.03 20.49 -6.55
C GLU A 195 -5.92 19.52 -6.14
N MET A 196 -6.06 18.23 -6.48
CA MET A 196 -5.01 17.25 -6.22
C MET A 196 -3.72 17.58 -6.97
N CYS A 197 -3.80 18.04 -8.21
CA CYS A 197 -2.62 18.51 -8.95
C CYS A 197 -1.93 19.69 -8.24
N LYS A 198 -2.70 20.66 -7.71
CA LYS A 198 -2.15 21.78 -6.93
C LYS A 198 -1.46 21.30 -5.63
N LYS A 199 -2.02 20.28 -4.97
CA LYS A 199 -1.39 19.67 -3.79
C LYS A 199 -0.05 19.04 -4.14
N VAL A 200 0.05 18.34 -5.27
CA VAL A 200 1.31 17.78 -5.77
C VAL A 200 2.35 18.88 -6.02
N ASP A 201 1.96 19.97 -6.69
CA ASP A 201 2.84 21.12 -6.94
C ASP A 201 3.29 21.78 -5.62
N PHE A 202 2.40 21.86 -4.64
CA PHE A 202 2.74 22.40 -3.32
C PHE A 202 3.75 21.50 -2.59
N ILE A 203 3.59 20.17 -2.64
CA ILE A 203 4.54 19.23 -2.02
C ILE A 203 5.92 19.36 -2.68
N ALA A 204 5.97 19.50 -4.01
CA ALA A 204 7.21 19.71 -4.75
C ALA A 204 7.90 21.02 -4.30
N LEU A 205 7.15 22.10 -4.20
CA LEU A 205 7.64 23.39 -3.72
C LEU A 205 8.14 23.30 -2.26
N LEU A 206 7.37 22.61 -1.40
CA LEU A 206 7.73 22.43 0.01
C LEU A 206 9.07 21.69 0.15
N ALA A 207 9.23 20.57 -0.54
CA ALA A 207 10.48 19.81 -0.53
C ALA A 207 11.67 20.64 -1.03
N ALA A 208 11.50 21.42 -2.09
CA ALA A 208 12.52 22.29 -2.62
C ALA A 208 12.93 23.40 -1.63
N LYS A 209 12.00 23.92 -0.82
CA LYS A 209 12.29 24.91 0.23
C LYS A 209 13.12 24.38 1.40
N PHE A 210 13.19 23.06 1.53
CA PHE A 210 14.07 22.37 2.48
C PHE A 210 15.34 21.83 1.81
N ASP A 211 15.75 22.42 0.68
CA ASP A 211 16.94 22.03 -0.08
C ASP A 211 16.96 20.54 -0.47
N THR A 212 15.76 19.99 -0.68
CA THR A 212 15.54 18.58 -1.01
C THR A 212 14.61 18.49 -2.23
N PRO A 213 15.06 18.85 -3.44
CA PRO A 213 14.24 18.90 -4.65
C PRO A 213 13.97 17.49 -5.20
N ILE A 214 13.32 16.65 -4.41
CA ILE A 214 13.01 15.25 -4.77
C ILE A 214 11.91 15.14 -5.82
N PHE A 215 11.00 16.11 -5.90
CA PHE A 215 9.95 16.17 -6.90
C PHE A 215 10.45 16.97 -8.13
N ASN A 216 11.16 16.28 -9.00
CA ASN A 216 11.47 16.84 -10.32
C ASN A 216 10.21 16.81 -11.21
N GLU A 217 10.31 17.43 -12.40
CA GLU A 217 9.19 17.51 -13.35
C GLU A 217 8.64 16.11 -13.73
N GLU A 218 9.53 15.16 -14.00
CA GLU A 218 9.15 13.78 -14.36
C GLU A 218 8.33 13.10 -13.25
N LEU A 219 8.79 13.18 -12.00
CA LEU A 219 8.09 12.59 -10.88
C LEU A 219 6.74 13.29 -10.62
N THR A 220 6.73 14.62 -10.71
CA THR A 220 5.50 15.42 -10.54
C THR A 220 4.44 15.02 -11.57
N VAL A 221 4.81 14.90 -12.84
CA VAL A 221 3.91 14.42 -13.91
C VAL A 221 3.41 13.01 -13.61
N ARG A 222 4.31 12.09 -13.26
CA ARG A 222 3.97 10.69 -12.96
C ARG A 222 2.99 10.56 -11.79
N VAL A 223 3.16 11.35 -10.72
CA VAL A 223 2.23 11.36 -9.58
C VAL A 223 0.87 11.87 -10.01
N LYS A 224 0.81 12.97 -10.78
CA LYS A 224 -0.46 13.51 -11.30
C LYS A 224 -1.18 12.51 -12.21
N GLU A 225 -0.47 11.83 -13.10
CA GLU A 225 -1.03 10.77 -13.95
C GLU A 225 -1.54 9.58 -13.11
N GLY A 226 -0.80 9.17 -12.08
CA GLY A 226 -1.23 8.15 -11.13
C GLY A 226 -2.54 8.53 -10.43
N LEU A 227 -2.65 9.77 -9.97
CA LEU A 227 -3.87 10.31 -9.34
C LEU A 227 -5.05 10.37 -10.31
N ARG A 228 -4.84 10.65 -11.59
CA ARG A 228 -5.91 10.73 -12.60
C ARG A 228 -6.78 9.48 -12.62
N ARG A 229 -6.20 8.29 -12.41
CA ARG A 229 -6.91 7.01 -12.41
C ARG A 229 -8.03 6.91 -11.36
N TYR A 230 -7.98 7.73 -10.32
CA TYR A 230 -9.02 7.76 -9.28
C TYR A 230 -10.23 8.59 -9.69
N TYR A 231 -10.09 9.43 -10.73
CA TYR A 231 -11.14 10.37 -11.20
C TYR A 231 -11.74 9.96 -12.55
N GLU A 232 -11.17 8.97 -13.22
CA GLU A 232 -11.68 8.30 -14.42
C GLU A 232 -12.43 7.00 -14.05
#